data_a0455bf5db63532fba4c9e1ac8b8dab9
#
_entry.id   a0455bf5db63532fba4c9e1ac8b8dab9
#
_cell.length_a   1.000
_cell.length_b   1.000
_cell.length_c   1.000
_cell.angle_alpha   90.00
_cell.angle_beta   90.00
_cell.angle_gamma   90.00
#
_symmetry.space_group_name_H-M   'P 1'
#
loop_
_entity.id
_entity.type
_entity.pdbx_description
1 polymer ?
#
loop_
_entity_poly.entity_id
_entity_poly.type
_entity_poly.pdbx_seq_one_letter_code
_entity_poly.pdbx_strand_id
1 'polypeptide(L)'
;MYLLLIVVPSLFLSAIASSQKRTPNKPYLVYVGTYTNKSASKGIYVYNFDPGTGKLTSLGVAAESEDPSFLALHPSGKYLYAVNEIDHFGAQKSGAASAFSIDQKTGKLTLLNQAATRGAGPCHISLDKSGKFALVANYDGGSLTSFPVHEDGTLGAAADFVQHHGSSVNKERQEGPHAHWIGTSPDNHFALAADLGLDEVLIYHFNSAKGTLTPNNPAYVKVNPGAGPRHVAFHPNGKFAYVLAELEDSVTAFAYKASNGSLSPLQTVSALSTLRKDYKGPKEAAEIAVHPNGKFLYASNRGGMDTISVFSINPAKGTLNLKNEYPTMGKTPRNFAIDPTGKFLLAANQESSNIVVFRIDSTTGALAPTGEIVEAPAPVCITFLQLH
;
A
#
# COMPACT_ATOMS: atom_id res chain seq x y z
N MET A 1 -30.43 -11.67 82.93
CA MET A 1 -29.34 -11.31 82.04
C MET A 1 -29.61 -12.03 80.75
N TYR A 2 -30.38 -11.34 79.83
CA TYR A 2 -30.80 -11.92 78.56
C TYR A 2 -29.80 -11.55 77.48
N LEU A 3 -29.24 -12.57 76.82
CA LEU A 3 -28.31 -12.43 75.67
C LEU A 3 -29.07 -12.33 74.41
N LEU A 4 -28.97 -11.17 73.71
CA LEU A 4 -29.67 -10.90 72.41
C LEU A 4 -28.71 -11.37 71.30
N LEU A 5 -29.09 -12.42 70.57
CA LEU A 5 -28.38 -12.85 69.37
C LEU A 5 -28.83 -12.01 68.19
N ILE A 6 -27.92 -11.22 67.65
CA ILE A 6 -28.15 -10.47 66.38
C ILE A 6 -27.71 -11.37 65.22
N VAL A 7 -28.68 -11.83 64.42
CA VAL A 7 -28.42 -12.53 63.16
C VAL A 7 -28.34 -11.49 62.05
N VAL A 8 -27.15 -11.37 61.45
CA VAL A 8 -26.90 -10.52 60.29
C VAL A 8 -27.13 -11.36 59.01
N PRO A 9 -28.04 -10.99 58.11
CA PRO A 9 -28.21 -11.71 56.87
C PRO A 9 -27.13 -11.33 55.87
N SER A 10 -26.34 -12.29 55.42
CA SER A 10 -25.36 -12.15 54.36
C SER A 10 -26.10 -12.06 53.01
N LEU A 11 -26.13 -10.88 52.39
CA LEU A 11 -26.58 -10.70 50.99
C LEU A 11 -25.50 -11.23 50.07
N PHE A 12 -25.74 -12.37 49.42
CA PHE A 12 -24.99 -12.81 48.27
C PHE A 12 -25.38 -11.96 47.04
N LEU A 13 -24.55 -11.00 46.66
CA LEU A 13 -24.66 -10.33 45.35
C LEU A 13 -24.14 -11.29 44.29
N SER A 14 -25.04 -11.91 43.54
CA SER A 14 -24.73 -12.67 42.33
C SER A 14 -24.40 -11.66 41.24
N ALA A 15 -23.10 -11.50 40.93
CA ALA A 15 -22.66 -10.74 39.75
C ALA A 15 -23.09 -11.48 38.46
N ILE A 16 -24.15 -11.03 37.84
CA ILE A 16 -24.53 -11.44 36.48
C ILE A 16 -23.52 -10.80 35.54
N ALA A 17 -22.51 -11.58 35.12
CA ALA A 17 -21.63 -11.18 34.03
C ALA A 17 -22.46 -11.06 32.75
N SER A 18 -22.81 -9.84 32.38
CA SER A 18 -23.43 -9.57 31.09
C SER A 18 -22.38 -9.87 30.02
N SER A 19 -22.51 -11.00 29.36
CA SER A 19 -21.81 -11.30 28.11
C SER A 19 -22.26 -10.25 27.08
N GLN A 20 -21.49 -9.17 26.94
CA GLN A 20 -21.63 -8.30 25.79
C GLN A 20 -21.43 -9.16 24.54
N LYS A 21 -22.52 -9.43 23.81
CA LYS A 21 -22.45 -10.00 22.45
C LYS A 21 -21.57 -9.04 21.65
N ARG A 22 -20.32 -9.46 21.39
CA ARG A 22 -19.47 -8.79 20.40
C ARG A 22 -20.26 -8.80 19.10
N THR A 23 -20.62 -7.64 18.59
CA THR A 23 -21.08 -7.50 17.21
C THR A 23 -20.04 -8.21 16.34
N PRO A 24 -20.42 -9.20 15.51
CA PRO A 24 -19.47 -9.88 14.66
C PRO A 24 -18.79 -8.81 13.80
N ASN A 25 -17.46 -8.74 13.86
CA ASN A 25 -16.69 -7.92 12.93
C ASN A 25 -17.05 -8.42 11.53
N LYS A 26 -17.65 -7.55 10.70
CA LYS A 26 -17.97 -7.93 9.33
C LYS A 26 -16.70 -8.36 8.61
N PRO A 27 -16.74 -9.42 7.81
CA PRO A 27 -15.57 -9.86 7.04
C PRO A 27 -15.20 -8.82 5.99
N TYR A 28 -13.95 -8.90 5.53
CA TYR A 28 -13.47 -8.11 4.40
C TYR A 28 -13.31 -9.01 3.18
N LEU A 29 -13.55 -8.48 1.99
CA LEU A 29 -12.99 -9.04 0.77
C LEU A 29 -11.57 -8.51 0.62
N VAL A 30 -10.64 -9.40 0.33
CA VAL A 30 -9.23 -9.06 0.05
C VAL A 30 -8.95 -9.38 -1.39
N TYR A 31 -8.66 -8.36 -2.19
CA TYR A 31 -8.24 -8.53 -3.57
C TYR A 31 -6.72 -8.56 -3.65
N VAL A 32 -6.22 -9.46 -4.49
CA VAL A 32 -4.79 -9.70 -4.67
C VAL A 32 -4.45 -9.54 -6.14
N GLY A 33 -3.64 -8.53 -6.44
CA GLY A 33 -3.01 -8.33 -7.73
C GLY A 33 -1.78 -9.21 -7.87
N THR A 34 -1.51 -9.66 -9.08
CA THR A 34 -0.48 -10.66 -9.36
C THR A 34 0.27 -10.35 -10.64
N TYR A 35 1.45 -10.96 -10.81
CA TYR A 35 2.03 -11.10 -12.13
C TYR A 35 1.55 -12.41 -12.78
N THR A 36 1.05 -12.29 -14.01
CA THR A 36 0.63 -13.45 -14.82
C THR A 36 1.72 -13.92 -15.73
N ASN A 37 2.62 -13.02 -16.14
CA ASN A 37 3.76 -13.34 -16.97
C ASN A 37 4.74 -14.24 -16.19
N LYS A 38 5.08 -15.40 -16.76
CA LYS A 38 5.98 -16.41 -16.16
C LYS A 38 5.50 -16.96 -14.81
N SER A 39 4.19 -16.98 -14.55
CA SER A 39 3.58 -17.57 -13.36
C SER A 39 2.34 -18.41 -13.71
N ALA A 40 1.77 -19.10 -12.71
CA ALA A 40 0.52 -19.83 -12.85
C ALA A 40 -0.71 -18.93 -12.63
N SER A 41 -0.52 -17.65 -12.42
CA SER A 41 -1.62 -16.72 -12.15
C SER A 41 -2.47 -16.46 -13.39
N LYS A 42 -3.77 -16.22 -13.16
CA LYS A 42 -4.75 -15.83 -14.17
C LYS A 42 -5.17 -14.36 -14.08
N GLY A 43 -4.68 -13.64 -13.08
CA GLY A 43 -5.06 -12.24 -12.90
C GLY A 43 -5.34 -11.86 -11.45
N ILE A 44 -6.50 -11.29 -11.15
CA ILE A 44 -6.89 -10.82 -9.81
C ILE A 44 -7.57 -11.94 -9.04
N TYR A 45 -7.08 -12.22 -7.81
CA TYR A 45 -7.70 -13.18 -6.89
C TYR A 45 -8.47 -12.47 -5.79
N VAL A 46 -9.44 -13.17 -5.19
CA VAL A 46 -10.21 -12.66 -4.08
C VAL A 46 -10.27 -13.68 -2.93
N TYR A 47 -10.22 -13.16 -1.71
CA TYR A 47 -10.27 -13.91 -0.46
C TYR A 47 -11.28 -13.29 0.48
N ASN A 48 -11.82 -14.11 1.37
CA ASN A 48 -12.59 -13.65 2.52
C ASN A 48 -11.65 -13.59 3.74
N PHE A 49 -11.58 -12.43 4.40
CA PHE A 49 -10.72 -12.20 5.57
C PHE A 49 -11.57 -11.96 6.81
N ASP A 50 -11.33 -12.74 7.87
CA ASP A 50 -11.94 -12.55 9.18
C ASP A 50 -11.05 -11.68 10.08
N PRO A 51 -11.41 -10.42 10.36
CA PRO A 51 -10.61 -9.51 11.20
C PRO A 51 -10.62 -9.87 12.69
N GLY A 52 -11.40 -10.87 13.11
CA GLY A 52 -11.40 -11.41 14.46
C GLY A 52 -10.28 -12.42 14.69
N THR A 53 -10.04 -13.26 13.70
CA THR A 53 -9.09 -14.39 13.80
C THR A 53 -7.84 -14.20 12.94
N GLY A 54 -7.92 -13.44 11.86
CA GLY A 54 -6.88 -13.31 10.84
C GLY A 54 -6.95 -14.41 9.77
N LYS A 55 -8.02 -15.22 9.75
CA LYS A 55 -8.22 -16.27 8.76
C LYS A 55 -8.47 -15.68 7.39
N LEU A 56 -7.75 -16.20 6.39
CA LEU A 56 -7.85 -15.83 4.98
C LEU A 56 -8.32 -17.03 4.16
N THR A 57 -9.51 -16.95 3.57
CA THR A 57 -10.10 -18.07 2.81
C THR A 57 -10.23 -17.69 1.33
N SER A 58 -9.63 -18.46 0.45
CA SER A 58 -9.68 -18.21 -1.00
C SER A 58 -11.10 -18.38 -1.55
N LEU A 59 -11.52 -17.42 -2.38
CA LEU A 59 -12.73 -17.49 -3.20
C LEU A 59 -12.39 -17.69 -4.68
N GLY A 60 -11.08 -17.84 -5.00
CA GLY A 60 -10.56 -18.09 -6.33
C GLY A 60 -10.29 -16.83 -7.15
N VAL A 61 -10.27 -16.98 -8.48
CA VAL A 61 -10.04 -15.88 -9.43
C VAL A 61 -11.25 -14.93 -9.41
N ALA A 62 -10.99 -13.64 -9.13
CA ALA A 62 -12.04 -12.59 -9.19
C ALA A 62 -12.26 -12.14 -10.63
N ALA A 63 -11.19 -11.92 -11.39
CA ALA A 63 -11.19 -11.65 -12.82
C ALA A 63 -9.88 -12.11 -13.45
N GLU A 64 -9.95 -12.57 -14.71
CA GLU A 64 -8.76 -12.74 -15.55
C GLU A 64 -8.29 -11.37 -16.04
N SER A 65 -6.97 -11.11 -15.96
CA SER A 65 -6.34 -9.85 -16.36
C SER A 65 -4.85 -10.09 -16.56
N GLU A 66 -4.24 -9.44 -17.53
CA GLU A 66 -2.80 -9.54 -17.78
C GLU A 66 -2.04 -8.61 -16.82
N ASP A 67 -1.08 -9.16 -16.09
CA ASP A 67 -0.20 -8.48 -15.13
C ASP A 67 -0.90 -7.36 -14.31
N PRO A 68 -2.00 -7.66 -13.56
CA PRO A 68 -2.68 -6.69 -12.72
C PRO A 68 -1.87 -6.45 -11.44
N SER A 69 -0.68 -5.87 -11.58
CA SER A 69 0.34 -5.81 -10.53
C SER A 69 0.01 -4.83 -9.40
N PHE A 70 -0.85 -3.83 -9.62
CA PHE A 70 -1.31 -2.92 -8.57
C PHE A 70 -2.79 -2.61 -8.68
N LEU A 71 -3.46 -2.53 -7.51
CA LEU A 71 -4.91 -2.38 -7.40
C LEU A 71 -5.27 -1.15 -6.57
N ALA A 72 -6.35 -0.48 -6.95
CA ALA A 72 -6.96 0.60 -6.16
C ALA A 72 -8.48 0.40 -6.06
N LEU A 73 -9.02 0.48 -4.84
CA LEU A 73 -10.46 0.43 -4.59
C LEU A 73 -11.07 1.83 -4.65
N HIS A 74 -12.21 1.95 -5.31
CA HIS A 74 -13.00 3.17 -5.27
C HIS A 74 -13.54 3.40 -3.86
N PRO A 75 -13.60 4.65 -3.34
CA PRO A 75 -14.13 4.93 -2.00
C PRO A 75 -15.57 4.43 -1.76
N SER A 76 -16.38 4.30 -2.81
CA SER A 76 -17.73 3.73 -2.70
C SER A 76 -17.76 2.22 -2.47
N GLY A 77 -16.64 1.51 -2.62
CA GLY A 77 -16.58 0.05 -2.56
C GLY A 77 -17.28 -0.67 -3.71
N LYS A 78 -17.72 0.03 -4.76
CA LYS A 78 -18.41 -0.56 -5.92
C LYS A 78 -17.49 -0.94 -7.06
N TYR A 79 -16.29 -0.34 -7.14
CA TYR A 79 -15.38 -0.47 -8.25
C TYR A 79 -13.95 -0.75 -7.77
N LEU A 80 -13.21 -1.47 -8.61
CA LEU A 80 -11.80 -1.74 -8.45
C LEU A 80 -11.08 -1.35 -9.74
N TYR A 81 -9.90 -0.75 -9.61
CA TYR A 81 -9.03 -0.40 -10.72
C TYR A 81 -7.72 -1.15 -10.59
N ALA A 82 -7.18 -1.60 -11.71
CA ALA A 82 -5.89 -2.28 -11.79
C ALA A 82 -5.03 -1.63 -12.88
N VAL A 83 -3.73 -1.54 -12.67
CA VAL A 83 -2.81 -1.40 -13.80
C VAL A 83 -2.70 -2.74 -14.52
N ASN A 84 -2.38 -2.72 -15.82
CA ASN A 84 -1.81 -3.83 -16.54
C ASN A 84 -0.37 -3.46 -16.86
N GLU A 85 0.58 -4.03 -16.10
CA GLU A 85 2.02 -3.71 -16.17
C GLU A 85 2.64 -4.37 -17.40
N ILE A 86 2.29 -3.83 -18.58
CA ILE A 86 2.69 -4.30 -19.90
C ILE A 86 3.28 -3.13 -20.71
N ASP A 87 4.02 -3.47 -21.77
CA ASP A 87 4.69 -2.47 -22.62
C ASP A 87 3.88 -2.07 -23.85
N HIS A 88 2.90 -2.90 -24.23
CA HIS A 88 2.09 -2.68 -25.40
C HIS A 88 0.61 -2.95 -25.12
N PHE A 89 -0.23 -1.95 -25.36
CA PHE A 89 -1.68 -2.08 -25.30
C PHE A 89 -2.28 -1.77 -26.68
N GLY A 90 -2.82 -2.78 -27.34
CA GLY A 90 -3.18 -2.71 -28.74
C GLY A 90 -1.94 -2.43 -29.62
N ALA A 91 -2.02 -1.42 -30.48
CA ALA A 91 -0.91 -1.01 -31.35
C ALA A 91 0.01 0.05 -30.72
N GLN A 92 -0.21 0.44 -29.45
CA GLN A 92 0.50 1.53 -28.80
C GLN A 92 1.59 0.99 -27.86
N LYS A 93 2.75 1.68 -27.81
CA LYS A 93 3.76 1.47 -26.76
C LYS A 93 3.22 2.12 -25.47
N SER A 94 2.43 1.37 -24.72
CA SER A 94 1.71 1.83 -23.54
C SER A 94 1.29 0.62 -22.73
N GLY A 95 1.25 0.74 -21.41
CA GLY A 95 0.44 -0.18 -20.61
C GLY A 95 -1.03 0.22 -20.59
N ALA A 96 -1.79 -0.40 -19.70
CA ALA A 96 -3.21 -0.13 -19.56
C ALA A 96 -3.62 0.03 -18.09
N ALA A 97 -4.76 0.67 -17.89
CA ALA A 97 -5.52 0.65 -16.65
C ALA A 97 -6.88 0.01 -16.91
N SER A 98 -7.28 -0.93 -16.07
CA SER A 98 -8.55 -1.67 -16.16
C SER A 98 -9.49 -1.22 -15.05
N ALA A 99 -10.76 -0.99 -15.38
CA ALA A 99 -11.84 -0.72 -14.44
C ALA A 99 -12.75 -1.93 -14.32
N PHE A 100 -13.12 -2.28 -13.08
CA PHE A 100 -14.01 -3.40 -12.79
C PHE A 100 -15.13 -2.95 -11.85
N SER A 101 -16.35 -3.48 -12.06
CA SER A 101 -17.40 -3.48 -11.04
C SER A 101 -17.23 -4.66 -10.09
N ILE A 102 -17.61 -4.48 -8.82
CA ILE A 102 -17.50 -5.49 -7.76
C ILE A 102 -18.88 -6.05 -7.42
N ASP A 103 -19.05 -7.35 -7.51
CA ASP A 103 -20.13 -8.06 -6.83
C ASP A 103 -19.74 -8.30 -5.37
N GLN A 104 -20.24 -7.49 -4.46
CA GLN A 104 -19.91 -7.56 -3.04
C GLN A 104 -20.35 -8.86 -2.34
N LYS A 105 -21.27 -9.65 -2.94
CA LYS A 105 -21.71 -10.93 -2.39
C LYS A 105 -20.72 -12.06 -2.68
N THR A 106 -20.19 -12.07 -3.90
CA THR A 106 -19.32 -13.14 -4.40
C THR A 106 -17.86 -12.76 -4.45
N GLY A 107 -17.54 -11.45 -4.42
CA GLY A 107 -16.20 -10.90 -4.65
C GLY A 107 -15.78 -10.91 -6.12
N LYS A 108 -16.64 -11.39 -7.04
CA LYS A 108 -16.32 -11.40 -8.47
C LYS A 108 -16.24 -10.00 -9.06
N LEU A 109 -15.37 -9.86 -10.03
CA LEU A 109 -15.16 -8.63 -10.76
C LEU A 109 -15.66 -8.78 -12.20
N THR A 110 -16.33 -7.75 -12.70
CA THR A 110 -16.74 -7.65 -14.11
C THR A 110 -15.99 -6.49 -14.74
N LEU A 111 -15.24 -6.75 -15.80
CA LEU A 111 -14.53 -5.71 -16.55
C LEU A 111 -15.53 -4.72 -17.14
N LEU A 112 -15.32 -3.44 -16.84
CA LEU A 112 -16.11 -2.33 -17.42
C LEU A 112 -15.44 -1.79 -18.68
N ASN A 113 -14.18 -1.36 -18.56
CA ASN A 113 -13.36 -0.93 -19.69
C ASN A 113 -11.87 -0.96 -19.35
N GLN A 114 -11.05 -0.72 -20.37
CA GLN A 114 -9.61 -0.50 -20.27
C GLN A 114 -9.23 0.80 -20.99
N ALA A 115 -8.21 1.49 -20.45
CA ALA A 115 -7.68 2.71 -21.04
C ALA A 115 -6.15 2.62 -21.14
N ALA A 116 -5.59 3.09 -22.27
CA ALA A 116 -4.13 3.17 -22.44
C ALA A 116 -3.53 4.21 -21.48
N THR A 117 -2.47 3.82 -20.75
CA THR A 117 -1.78 4.71 -19.80
C THR A 117 -0.83 5.69 -20.48
N ARG A 118 -0.65 5.60 -21.79
CA ARG A 118 0.24 6.44 -22.62
C ARG A 118 1.73 6.31 -22.26
N GLY A 119 2.06 5.55 -21.24
CA GLY A 119 3.40 5.15 -20.83
C GLY A 119 3.49 3.64 -20.66
N ALA A 120 4.65 3.04 -20.90
CA ALA A 120 4.91 1.61 -20.73
C ALA A 120 5.11 1.25 -19.25
N GLY A 121 4.82 0.00 -18.88
CA GLY A 121 5.05 -0.55 -17.55
C GLY A 121 4.35 0.22 -16.43
N PRO A 122 3.01 0.46 -16.44
CA PRO A 122 2.32 1.07 -15.31
C PRO A 122 2.39 0.14 -14.10
N CYS A 123 3.03 0.57 -13.02
CA CYS A 123 3.28 -0.26 -11.84
C CYS A 123 2.54 0.19 -10.58
N HIS A 124 1.85 1.34 -10.64
CA HIS A 124 1.07 1.84 -9.50
C HIS A 124 -0.17 2.61 -9.96
N ILE A 125 -1.28 2.41 -9.27
CA ILE A 125 -2.52 3.16 -9.46
C ILE A 125 -3.08 3.57 -8.09
N SER A 126 -3.59 4.80 -7.99
CA SER A 126 -4.31 5.29 -6.83
C SER A 126 -5.55 6.07 -7.26
N LEU A 127 -6.50 6.25 -6.33
CA LEU A 127 -7.63 7.16 -6.52
C LEU A 127 -7.37 8.46 -5.75
N ASP A 128 -7.85 9.56 -6.28
CA ASP A 128 -7.99 10.78 -5.50
C ASP A 128 -9.02 10.57 -4.37
N LYS A 129 -9.02 11.42 -3.35
CA LYS A 129 -9.90 11.24 -2.18
C LYS A 129 -11.39 11.26 -2.49
N SER A 130 -11.79 11.90 -3.59
CA SER A 130 -13.18 11.94 -4.03
C SER A 130 -13.59 10.73 -4.88
N GLY A 131 -12.63 9.95 -5.36
CA GLY A 131 -12.85 8.85 -6.30
C GLY A 131 -13.11 9.28 -7.73
N LYS A 132 -12.99 10.58 -8.05
CA LYS A 132 -13.27 11.10 -9.40
C LYS A 132 -12.14 10.92 -10.38
N PHE A 133 -10.94 10.65 -9.89
CA PHE A 133 -9.76 10.46 -10.74
C PHE A 133 -8.92 9.29 -10.28
N ALA A 134 -8.47 8.49 -11.25
CA ALA A 134 -7.44 7.48 -11.07
C ALA A 134 -6.10 8.04 -11.58
N LEU A 135 -5.06 7.91 -10.75
CA LEU A 135 -3.71 8.38 -11.03
C LEU A 135 -2.80 7.17 -11.22
N VAL A 136 -2.02 7.14 -12.29
CA VAL A 136 -1.15 6.02 -12.67
C VAL A 136 0.28 6.49 -12.79
N ALA A 137 1.23 5.71 -12.25
CA ALA A 137 2.66 5.86 -12.48
C ALA A 137 3.13 4.76 -13.44
N ASN A 138 3.79 5.18 -14.54
CA ASN A 138 4.33 4.30 -15.58
C ASN A 138 5.85 4.20 -15.37
N TYR A 139 6.33 3.03 -14.95
CA TYR A 139 7.72 2.80 -14.58
C TYR A 139 8.65 2.89 -15.80
N ASP A 140 8.41 2.04 -16.81
CA ASP A 140 9.26 2.00 -18.00
C ASP A 140 9.08 3.23 -18.88
N GLY A 141 7.91 3.86 -18.84
CA GLY A 141 7.63 5.12 -19.52
C GLY A 141 8.16 6.35 -18.81
N GLY A 142 8.53 6.27 -17.52
CA GLY A 142 8.96 7.40 -16.72
C GLY A 142 7.94 8.54 -16.70
N SER A 143 6.64 8.24 -16.55
CA SER A 143 5.56 9.21 -16.74
C SER A 143 4.38 8.97 -15.81
N LEU A 144 3.49 9.94 -15.75
CA LEU A 144 2.24 9.88 -14.98
C LEU A 144 1.05 10.05 -15.91
N THR A 145 -0.07 9.40 -15.56
CA THR A 145 -1.33 9.56 -16.26
C THR A 145 -2.46 9.73 -15.26
N SER A 146 -3.38 10.64 -15.55
CA SER A 146 -4.61 10.84 -14.79
C SER A 146 -5.82 10.51 -15.67
N PHE A 147 -6.78 9.75 -15.11
CA PHE A 147 -8.02 9.39 -15.78
C PHE A 147 -9.22 9.86 -14.98
N PRO A 148 -10.23 10.48 -15.60
CA PRO A 148 -11.51 10.69 -14.95
C PRO A 148 -12.20 9.35 -14.73
N VAL A 149 -12.84 9.21 -13.59
CA VAL A 149 -13.71 8.07 -13.23
C VAL A 149 -15.16 8.54 -13.37
N HIS A 150 -15.91 7.86 -14.22
CA HIS A 150 -17.32 8.15 -14.43
C HIS A 150 -18.20 7.54 -13.33
N GLU A 151 -19.45 7.98 -13.23
CA GLU A 151 -20.40 7.49 -12.22
C GLU A 151 -20.69 5.99 -12.33
N ASP A 152 -20.60 5.43 -13.54
CA ASP A 152 -20.72 4.00 -13.81
C ASP A 152 -19.44 3.19 -13.51
N GLY A 153 -18.38 3.85 -13.03
CA GLY A 153 -17.08 3.28 -12.68
C GLY A 153 -16.11 3.13 -13.86
N THR A 154 -16.49 3.49 -15.09
CA THR A 154 -15.59 3.43 -16.24
C THR A 154 -14.52 4.51 -16.17
N LEU A 155 -13.33 4.21 -16.72
CA LEU A 155 -12.27 5.20 -16.94
C LEU A 155 -12.56 5.98 -18.25
N GLY A 156 -12.50 7.31 -18.15
CA GLY A 156 -12.58 8.17 -19.33
C GLY A 156 -11.26 8.27 -20.09
N ALA A 157 -11.21 9.12 -21.11
CA ALA A 157 -9.96 9.48 -21.77
C ALA A 157 -9.02 10.17 -20.77
N ALA A 158 -7.69 9.99 -20.92
CA ALA A 158 -6.70 10.60 -20.03
C ALA A 158 -6.93 12.11 -19.91
N ALA A 159 -7.14 12.59 -18.70
CA ALA A 159 -7.31 14.01 -18.38
C ALA A 159 -5.96 14.74 -18.43
N ASP A 160 -4.89 14.04 -18.06
CA ASP A 160 -3.53 14.57 -18.10
C ASP A 160 -2.50 13.47 -18.33
N PHE A 161 -1.35 13.88 -18.85
CA PHE A 161 -0.17 13.05 -19.03
C PHE A 161 1.08 13.88 -18.80
N VAL A 162 1.92 13.46 -17.85
CA VAL A 162 3.16 14.18 -17.48
C VAL A 162 4.35 13.27 -17.72
N GLN A 163 5.23 13.66 -18.66
CA GLN A 163 6.50 12.99 -18.90
C GLN A 163 7.56 13.56 -17.96
N HIS A 164 8.23 12.70 -17.20
CA HIS A 164 9.41 13.08 -16.41
C HIS A 164 10.65 13.09 -17.30
N HIS A 165 11.68 13.85 -16.90
CA HIS A 165 12.94 14.00 -17.63
C HIS A 165 14.12 14.04 -16.66
N GLY A 166 15.24 13.44 -17.04
CA GLY A 166 16.45 13.41 -16.24
C GLY A 166 16.98 12.00 -16.02
N SER A 167 17.91 11.87 -15.12
CA SER A 167 18.54 10.60 -14.70
C SER A 167 19.27 10.80 -13.38
N SER A 168 19.80 9.72 -12.79
CA SER A 168 20.62 9.83 -11.58
C SER A 168 21.90 8.99 -11.67
N VAL A 169 22.51 8.70 -10.51
CA VAL A 169 23.89 8.20 -10.44
C VAL A 169 24.03 6.72 -10.80
N ASN A 170 23.00 5.91 -10.62
CA ASN A 170 23.03 4.48 -10.96
C ASN A 170 22.70 4.29 -12.45
N LYS A 171 23.74 3.96 -13.24
CA LYS A 171 23.58 3.86 -14.71
C LYS A 171 22.79 2.66 -15.20
N GLU A 172 22.55 1.67 -14.35
CA GLU A 172 21.77 0.46 -14.70
C GLU A 172 20.28 0.60 -14.33
N ARG A 173 19.97 1.42 -13.33
CA ARG A 173 18.63 1.54 -12.78
C ARG A 173 18.08 2.97 -12.79
N GLN A 174 18.89 3.97 -13.18
CA GLN A 174 18.54 5.40 -13.17
C GLN A 174 19.06 6.11 -14.43
N GLU A 175 19.13 5.38 -15.56
CA GLU A 175 19.50 5.92 -16.87
C GLU A 175 18.47 6.91 -17.40
N GLY A 176 17.21 6.83 -16.91
CA GLY A 176 16.08 7.67 -17.22
C GLY A 176 15.12 7.75 -16.04
N PRO A 177 13.99 8.46 -16.18
CA PRO A 177 12.95 8.48 -15.15
C PRO A 177 12.21 7.14 -15.07
N HIS A 178 11.87 6.73 -13.84
CA HIS A 178 11.11 5.53 -13.51
C HIS A 178 10.09 5.86 -12.42
N ALA A 179 8.95 6.45 -12.83
CA ALA A 179 7.88 6.79 -11.91
C ALA A 179 7.28 5.51 -11.29
N HIS A 180 7.44 5.34 -9.97
CA HIS A 180 7.05 4.09 -9.31
C HIS A 180 5.81 4.23 -8.43
N TRP A 181 5.45 5.42 -7.99
CA TRP A 181 4.29 5.68 -7.15
C TRP A 181 3.69 7.04 -7.44
N ILE A 182 2.37 7.15 -7.36
CA ILE A 182 1.64 8.42 -7.37
C ILE A 182 0.46 8.33 -6.42
N GLY A 183 0.21 9.41 -5.67
CA GLY A 183 -0.95 9.51 -4.79
C GLY A 183 -1.22 10.94 -4.36
N THR A 184 -2.50 11.24 -4.03
CA THR A 184 -2.86 12.56 -3.54
C THR A 184 -2.50 12.73 -2.07
N SER A 185 -2.21 13.97 -1.68
CA SER A 185 -2.06 14.37 -0.29
C SER A 185 -3.35 14.11 0.52
N PRO A 186 -3.26 14.06 1.87
CA PRO A 186 -4.43 13.83 2.72
C PRO A 186 -5.59 14.81 2.50
N ASP A 187 -5.28 16.05 2.12
CA ASP A 187 -6.24 17.12 1.83
C ASP A 187 -6.69 17.20 0.36
N ASN A 188 -6.18 16.31 -0.50
CA ASN A 188 -6.50 16.22 -1.94
C ASN A 188 -6.11 17.46 -2.78
N HIS A 189 -5.23 18.33 -2.26
CA HIS A 189 -4.80 19.53 -2.99
C HIS A 189 -3.52 19.31 -3.81
N PHE A 190 -2.72 18.34 -3.41
CA PHE A 190 -1.45 18.01 -4.06
C PHE A 190 -1.42 16.54 -4.45
N ALA A 191 -0.62 16.22 -5.46
CA ALA A 191 -0.21 14.86 -5.78
C ALA A 191 1.31 14.76 -5.65
N LEU A 192 1.79 13.65 -5.07
CA LEU A 192 3.19 13.31 -4.97
C LEU A 192 3.48 12.13 -5.88
N ALA A 193 4.63 12.16 -6.57
CA ALA A 193 5.10 11.04 -7.36
C ALA A 193 6.54 10.70 -6.99
N ALA A 194 6.79 9.45 -6.57
CA ALA A 194 8.14 8.95 -6.36
C ALA A 194 8.70 8.47 -7.69
N ASP A 195 9.84 9.02 -8.11
CA ASP A 195 10.54 8.60 -9.32
C ASP A 195 11.90 8.01 -8.96
N LEU A 196 11.99 6.69 -9.10
CA LEU A 196 13.16 5.90 -8.75
C LEU A 196 14.38 6.34 -9.59
N GLY A 197 14.16 6.65 -10.87
CA GLY A 197 15.23 6.99 -11.80
C GLY A 197 15.83 8.37 -11.58
N LEU A 198 15.11 9.27 -10.90
CA LEU A 198 15.53 10.67 -10.68
C LEU A 198 16.08 10.94 -9.27
N ASP A 199 15.89 10.02 -8.32
CA ASP A 199 16.07 10.26 -6.87
C ASP A 199 15.21 11.42 -6.36
N GLU A 200 14.00 11.59 -6.93
CA GLU A 200 13.11 12.69 -6.62
C GLU A 200 11.71 12.20 -6.21
N VAL A 201 11.11 12.94 -5.27
CA VAL A 201 9.66 12.93 -5.07
C VAL A 201 9.13 14.22 -5.65
N LEU A 202 8.49 14.10 -6.81
CA LEU A 202 7.89 15.23 -7.51
C LEU A 202 6.59 15.63 -6.84
N ILE A 203 6.27 16.92 -6.87
CA ILE A 203 5.11 17.50 -6.20
C ILE A 203 4.32 18.31 -7.23
N TYR A 204 3.02 18.05 -7.29
CA TYR A 204 2.09 18.72 -8.21
C TYR A 204 0.93 19.34 -7.45
N HIS A 205 0.47 20.50 -7.88
CA HIS A 205 -0.89 20.92 -7.60
C HIS A 205 -1.85 19.99 -8.33
N PHE A 206 -2.75 19.36 -7.59
CA PHE A 206 -3.77 18.50 -8.14
C PHE A 206 -5.10 19.26 -8.27
N ASN A 207 -5.60 19.39 -9.50
CA ASN A 207 -6.90 19.98 -9.74
C ASN A 207 -7.99 18.90 -9.64
N SER A 208 -8.65 18.78 -8.51
CA SER A 208 -9.68 17.77 -8.24
C SER A 208 -10.97 17.92 -9.07
N ALA A 209 -11.12 19.02 -9.84
CA ALA A 209 -12.24 19.20 -10.78
C ALA A 209 -11.89 18.75 -12.21
N LYS A 210 -10.61 18.80 -12.60
CA LYS A 210 -10.13 18.52 -13.95
C LYS A 210 -9.22 17.29 -14.04
N GLY A 211 -8.66 16.83 -12.91
CA GLY A 211 -7.67 15.75 -12.84
C GLY A 211 -6.28 16.16 -13.33
N THR A 212 -5.98 17.45 -13.50
CA THR A 212 -4.69 17.90 -14.02
C THR A 212 -3.64 18.04 -12.93
N LEU A 213 -2.38 17.79 -13.32
CA LEU A 213 -1.17 17.86 -12.50
C LEU A 213 -0.30 19.03 -12.95
N THR A 214 -0.18 20.06 -12.15
CA THR A 214 0.68 21.22 -12.46
C THR A 214 1.86 21.23 -11.48
N PRO A 215 3.12 21.34 -11.94
CA PRO A 215 4.28 21.37 -11.04
C PRO A 215 4.10 22.39 -9.92
N ASN A 216 4.40 21.97 -8.70
CA ASN A 216 4.36 22.83 -7.50
C ASN A 216 5.61 23.74 -7.43
N ASN A 217 5.67 24.57 -6.43
CA ASN A 217 6.89 25.31 -6.06
C ASN A 217 7.14 25.14 -4.54
N PRO A 218 8.15 24.33 -4.13
CA PRO A 218 9.11 23.58 -4.96
C PRO A 218 8.45 22.43 -5.75
N ALA A 219 8.99 22.15 -6.95
CA ALA A 219 8.45 21.10 -7.84
C ALA A 219 8.80 19.67 -7.39
N TYR A 220 9.84 19.51 -6.58
CA TYR A 220 10.29 18.22 -6.06
C TYR A 220 11.11 18.37 -4.78
N VAL A 221 11.34 17.26 -4.11
CA VAL A 221 12.37 17.08 -3.08
C VAL A 221 13.27 15.90 -3.47
N LYS A 222 14.56 15.99 -3.18
CA LYS A 222 15.52 14.90 -3.43
C LYS A 222 15.65 13.98 -2.23
N VAL A 223 15.87 12.70 -2.51
CA VAL A 223 16.43 11.73 -1.58
C VAL A 223 17.94 11.59 -1.81
N ASN A 224 18.63 10.69 -1.12
CA ASN A 224 20.05 10.43 -1.34
C ASN A 224 20.30 10.01 -2.80
N PRO A 225 21.40 10.48 -3.43
CA PRO A 225 21.77 10.03 -4.77
C PRO A 225 21.96 8.51 -4.82
N GLY A 226 21.29 7.85 -5.77
CA GLY A 226 21.31 6.39 -5.92
C GLY A 226 20.31 5.64 -5.04
N ALA A 227 19.50 6.33 -4.24
CA ALA A 227 18.58 5.70 -3.31
C ALA A 227 17.35 5.10 -4.01
N GLY A 228 16.82 5.73 -5.06
CA GLY A 228 15.69 5.26 -5.83
C GLY A 228 14.39 5.27 -5.03
N PRO A 229 13.70 6.41 -4.86
CA PRO A 229 12.42 6.48 -4.14
C PRO A 229 11.36 5.66 -4.88
N ARG A 230 10.68 4.80 -4.13
CA ARG A 230 9.76 3.81 -4.67
C ARG A 230 8.31 4.08 -4.28
N HIS A 231 7.99 4.02 -3.01
CA HIS A 231 6.65 4.21 -2.46
C HIS A 231 6.63 5.27 -1.37
N VAL A 232 5.46 5.88 -1.16
CA VAL A 232 5.24 6.94 -0.17
C VAL A 232 4.06 6.58 0.73
N ALA A 233 4.23 6.76 2.03
CA ALA A 233 3.15 6.62 3.02
C ALA A 233 2.98 7.92 3.81
N PHE A 234 1.76 8.45 3.83
CA PHE A 234 1.42 9.56 4.72
C PHE A 234 1.09 9.06 6.13
N HIS A 235 1.53 9.82 7.12
CA HIS A 235 1.08 9.61 8.48
C HIS A 235 -0.40 9.99 8.64
N PRO A 236 -1.24 9.25 9.41
CA PRO A 236 -2.66 9.55 9.58
C PRO A 236 -3.00 10.97 10.07
N ASN A 237 -2.06 11.63 10.78
CA ASN A 237 -2.25 13.02 11.22
C ASN A 237 -2.06 14.07 10.11
N GLY A 238 -1.65 13.65 8.90
CA GLY A 238 -1.43 14.52 7.75
C GLY A 238 -0.22 15.46 7.85
N LYS A 239 0.67 15.28 8.84
CA LYS A 239 1.84 16.18 9.07
C LYS A 239 3.16 15.61 8.56
N PHE A 240 3.23 14.32 8.30
CA PHE A 240 4.44 13.63 7.92
C PHE A 240 4.20 12.72 6.71
N ALA A 241 5.23 12.56 5.89
CA ALA A 241 5.29 11.59 4.81
C ALA A 241 6.59 10.79 4.93
N TYR A 242 6.54 9.52 4.54
CA TYR A 242 7.66 8.60 4.58
C TYR A 242 7.88 8.03 3.18
N VAL A 243 9.10 8.14 2.70
CA VAL A 243 9.50 7.69 1.37
C VAL A 243 10.45 6.51 1.51
N LEU A 244 10.03 5.36 0.96
CA LEU A 244 10.88 4.18 0.88
C LEU A 244 11.74 4.25 -0.37
N ALA A 245 13.04 4.04 -0.20
CA ALA A 245 14.02 3.98 -1.26
C ALA A 245 14.40 2.52 -1.56
N GLU A 246 14.15 2.06 -2.79
CA GLU A 246 14.35 0.68 -3.22
C GLU A 246 15.82 0.28 -3.23
N LEU A 247 16.69 1.13 -3.83
CA LEU A 247 18.09 0.80 -4.13
C LEU A 247 19.04 1.00 -2.93
N GLU A 248 18.56 1.63 -1.87
CA GLU A 248 19.33 1.88 -0.64
C GLU A 248 18.80 1.08 0.56
N ASP A 249 17.59 0.50 0.48
CA ASP A 249 16.84 -0.07 1.62
C ASP A 249 16.78 0.94 2.77
N SER A 250 16.29 2.14 2.47
CA SER A 250 16.18 3.21 3.45
C SER A 250 14.80 3.86 3.44
N VAL A 251 14.45 4.52 4.54
CA VAL A 251 13.25 5.34 4.67
C VAL A 251 13.64 6.76 5.02
N THR A 252 13.23 7.72 4.19
CA THR A 252 13.34 9.15 4.51
C THR A 252 12.02 9.68 5.04
N ALA A 253 12.06 10.22 6.25
CA ALA A 253 10.94 10.91 6.88
C ALA A 253 10.95 12.39 6.49
N PHE A 254 9.77 12.92 6.14
CA PHE A 254 9.57 14.32 5.78
C PHE A 254 8.47 14.95 6.64
N ALA A 255 8.65 16.22 7.01
CA ALA A 255 7.55 17.07 7.41
C ALA A 255 6.78 17.50 6.15
N TYR A 256 5.47 17.26 6.14
CA TYR A 256 4.57 17.69 5.08
C TYR A 256 3.85 18.96 5.49
N LYS A 257 3.84 19.98 4.64
CA LYS A 257 3.14 21.24 4.85
C LYS A 257 1.94 21.35 3.91
N ALA A 258 0.74 21.09 4.44
CA ALA A 258 -0.50 21.08 3.68
C ALA A 258 -0.82 22.39 2.96
N SER A 259 -0.37 23.55 3.49
CA SER A 259 -0.68 24.86 2.89
C SER A 259 0.02 25.11 1.54
N ASN A 260 1.08 24.38 1.20
CA ASN A 260 1.82 24.55 -0.04
C ASN A 260 2.41 23.25 -0.61
N GLY A 261 2.01 22.09 -0.07
CA GLY A 261 2.46 20.77 -0.55
C GLY A 261 3.93 20.43 -0.31
N SER A 262 4.71 21.31 0.34
CA SER A 262 6.16 21.09 0.46
C SER A 262 6.51 19.97 1.43
N LEU A 263 7.60 19.26 1.10
CA LEU A 263 8.25 18.26 1.93
C LEU A 263 9.58 18.80 2.45
N SER A 264 9.80 18.73 3.77
CA SER A 264 11.07 19.09 4.40
C SER A 264 11.69 17.85 5.03
N PRO A 265 12.94 17.46 4.66
CA PRO A 265 13.54 16.24 5.19
C PRO A 265 13.80 16.36 6.69
N LEU A 266 13.49 15.31 7.43
CA LEU A 266 13.69 15.21 8.87
C LEU A 266 14.81 14.23 9.22
N GLN A 267 14.82 13.07 8.54
CA GLN A 267 15.72 11.97 8.83
C GLN A 267 15.72 10.96 7.69
N THR A 268 16.86 10.33 7.41
CA THR A 268 16.96 9.10 6.64
C THR A 268 17.50 7.99 7.53
N VAL A 269 16.82 6.84 7.54
CA VAL A 269 17.20 5.66 8.33
C VAL A 269 17.24 4.41 7.45
N SER A 270 18.17 3.50 7.74
CA SER A 270 18.21 2.20 7.08
C SER A 270 16.94 1.39 7.45
N ALA A 271 16.39 0.69 6.48
CA ALA A 271 15.36 -0.33 6.70
C ALA A 271 15.96 -1.67 7.17
N LEU A 272 17.28 -1.78 7.20
CA LEU A 272 18.02 -2.96 7.67
C LEU A 272 18.50 -2.77 9.09
N SER A 273 18.36 -3.81 9.90
CA SER A 273 18.89 -3.81 11.26
C SER A 273 20.43 -3.79 11.29
N THR A 274 20.98 -3.35 12.41
CA THR A 274 22.43 -3.33 12.61
C THR A 274 23.07 -4.72 12.52
N LEU A 275 22.29 -5.79 12.70
CA LEU A 275 22.74 -7.19 12.55
C LEU A 275 23.02 -7.56 11.10
N ARG A 276 22.52 -6.75 10.13
CA ARG A 276 22.71 -6.97 8.69
C ARG A 276 23.65 -5.93 8.03
N LYS A 277 24.48 -5.25 8.82
CA LYS A 277 25.46 -4.27 8.31
C LYS A 277 26.39 -4.81 7.24
N ASP A 278 26.66 -6.11 7.29
CA ASP A 278 27.54 -6.79 6.34
C ASP A 278 26.79 -7.45 5.17
N TYR A 279 25.48 -7.21 5.05
CA TYR A 279 24.70 -7.72 3.93
C TYR A 279 25.24 -7.13 2.60
N LYS A 280 25.64 -8.02 1.68
CA LYS A 280 26.20 -7.69 0.37
C LYS A 280 25.29 -8.05 -0.81
N GLY A 281 24.12 -8.61 -0.51
CA GLY A 281 23.11 -8.95 -1.53
C GLY A 281 22.41 -7.72 -2.11
N PRO A 282 21.53 -7.92 -3.08
CA PRO A 282 20.74 -6.85 -3.68
C PRO A 282 19.91 -6.10 -2.64
N LYS A 283 19.86 -4.78 -2.78
CA LYS A 283 18.94 -3.93 -2.03
C LYS A 283 17.70 -3.68 -2.86
N GLU A 284 16.56 -4.07 -2.34
CA GLU A 284 15.30 -4.09 -3.09
C GLU A 284 14.09 -3.87 -2.17
N ALA A 285 14.10 -2.80 -1.37
CA ALA A 285 12.93 -2.45 -0.57
C ALA A 285 11.69 -2.26 -1.47
N ALA A 286 10.49 -2.61 -0.98
CA ALA A 286 9.34 -2.63 -1.86
C ALA A 286 8.13 -1.84 -1.35
N GLU A 287 7.50 -2.24 -0.26
CA GLU A 287 6.27 -1.62 0.24
C GLU A 287 6.51 -0.90 1.55
N ILE A 288 5.74 0.15 1.79
CA ILE A 288 5.76 0.94 3.01
C ILE A 288 4.34 1.28 3.46
N ALA A 289 4.04 1.09 4.73
CA ALA A 289 2.76 1.47 5.30
C ALA A 289 2.89 2.01 6.72
N VAL A 290 2.14 3.05 7.05
CA VAL A 290 1.95 3.52 8.42
C VAL A 290 0.77 2.79 9.03
N HIS A 291 0.95 2.26 10.24
CA HIS A 291 -0.15 1.65 10.99
C HIS A 291 -1.28 2.65 11.23
N PRO A 292 -2.57 2.27 11.18
CA PRO A 292 -3.70 3.19 11.37
C PRO A 292 -3.65 4.01 12.68
N ASN A 293 -3.01 3.47 13.76
CA ASN A 293 -2.83 4.22 15.01
C ASN A 293 -1.74 5.30 14.96
N GLY A 294 -0.98 5.42 13.87
CA GLY A 294 0.11 6.39 13.68
C GLY A 294 1.37 6.14 14.52
N LYS A 295 1.49 5.02 15.25
CA LYS A 295 2.63 4.76 16.14
C LYS A 295 3.77 4.01 15.47
N PHE A 296 3.48 3.27 14.39
CA PHE A 296 4.42 2.38 13.74
C PHE A 296 4.41 2.55 12.24
N LEU A 297 5.54 2.28 11.64
CA LEU A 297 5.73 2.18 10.19
C LEU A 297 6.37 0.83 9.88
N TYR A 298 5.93 0.22 8.78
CA TYR A 298 6.41 -1.05 8.27
C TYR A 298 6.99 -0.86 6.88
N ALA A 299 8.08 -1.58 6.57
CA ALA A 299 8.70 -1.59 5.25
C ALA A 299 9.15 -3.00 4.89
N SER A 300 8.87 -3.46 3.66
CA SER A 300 9.32 -4.78 3.20
C SER A 300 10.65 -4.68 2.46
N ASN A 301 11.51 -5.69 2.67
CA ASN A 301 12.82 -5.85 2.02
C ASN A 301 12.85 -7.18 1.28
N ARG A 302 13.19 -7.13 -0.02
CA ARG A 302 13.37 -8.26 -0.94
C ARG A 302 14.86 -8.62 -1.08
N GLY A 303 15.24 -9.22 -2.21
CA GLY A 303 16.64 -9.46 -2.58
C GLY A 303 17.32 -10.53 -1.72
N GLY A 304 16.57 -11.48 -1.15
CA GLY A 304 17.08 -12.55 -0.28
C GLY A 304 17.10 -12.18 1.21
N MET A 305 16.68 -10.97 1.58
CA MET A 305 16.41 -10.62 2.99
C MET A 305 15.03 -11.09 3.43
N ASP A 306 14.03 -10.87 2.58
CA ASP A 306 12.65 -11.33 2.72
C ASP A 306 12.04 -11.03 4.09
N THR A 307 12.14 -9.76 4.49
CA THR A 307 11.72 -9.29 5.82
C THR A 307 10.72 -8.13 5.77
N ILE A 308 10.03 -7.91 6.89
CA ILE A 308 9.33 -6.67 7.22
C ILE A 308 10.09 -5.96 8.35
N SER A 309 10.57 -4.77 8.09
CA SER A 309 11.16 -3.87 9.09
C SER A 309 10.08 -3.07 9.79
N VAL A 310 10.18 -2.97 11.11
CA VAL A 310 9.22 -2.27 11.97
C VAL A 310 9.90 -1.08 12.64
N PHE A 311 9.33 0.10 12.45
CA PHE A 311 9.79 1.34 13.08
C PHE A 311 8.75 1.89 14.05
N SER A 312 9.19 2.44 15.18
CA SER A 312 8.35 3.33 15.96
C SER A 312 8.45 4.76 15.40
N ILE A 313 7.33 5.47 15.39
CA ILE A 313 7.23 6.86 14.95
C ILE A 313 7.19 7.77 16.18
N ASN A 314 8.05 8.80 16.22
CA ASN A 314 7.92 9.86 17.21
C ASN A 314 6.73 10.77 16.83
N PRO A 315 5.66 10.84 17.63
CA PRO A 315 4.42 11.52 17.24
C PRO A 315 4.57 13.04 17.10
N ALA A 316 5.54 13.64 17.79
CA ALA A 316 5.80 15.08 17.74
C ALA A 316 6.74 15.49 16.61
N LYS A 317 7.72 14.64 16.28
CA LYS A 317 8.81 14.95 15.32
C LYS A 317 8.65 14.23 14.00
N GLY A 318 7.85 13.16 13.90
CA GLY A 318 7.74 12.31 12.72
C GLY A 318 8.96 11.43 12.45
N THR A 319 9.99 11.47 13.32
CA THR A 319 11.21 10.67 13.15
C THR A 319 10.99 9.21 13.48
N LEU A 320 11.80 8.35 12.86
CA LEU A 320 11.71 6.90 12.92
C LEU A 320 12.82 6.31 13.80
N ASN A 321 12.49 5.23 14.50
CA ASN A 321 13.46 4.38 15.19
C ASN A 321 13.17 2.93 14.85
N LEU A 322 14.11 2.27 14.14
CA LEU A 322 14.01 0.85 13.79
C LEU A 322 13.95 0.01 15.07
N LYS A 323 12.93 -0.83 15.17
CA LYS A 323 12.69 -1.69 16.33
C LYS A 323 13.16 -3.11 16.07
N ASN A 324 12.76 -3.69 14.95
CA ASN A 324 13.08 -5.07 14.61
C ASN A 324 12.81 -5.34 13.12
N GLU A 325 13.30 -6.47 12.63
CA GLU A 325 12.97 -7.07 11.33
C GLU A 325 12.38 -8.45 11.56
N TYR A 326 11.35 -8.78 10.79
CA TYR A 326 10.63 -10.05 10.88
C TYR A 326 10.67 -10.76 9.55
N PRO A 327 11.15 -12.04 9.47
CA PRO A 327 11.08 -12.83 8.24
C PRO A 327 9.62 -12.97 7.79
N THR A 328 9.37 -12.85 6.49
CA THR A 328 8.02 -12.98 5.92
C THR A 328 7.55 -14.41 5.75
N MET A 329 8.41 -15.40 6.05
CA MET A 329 8.16 -16.83 5.86
C MET A 329 7.85 -17.20 4.40
N GLY A 330 8.39 -16.42 3.48
CA GLY A 330 8.31 -16.59 2.03
C GLY A 330 9.45 -15.85 1.35
N LYS A 331 9.37 -15.70 0.03
CA LYS A 331 10.40 -15.04 -0.79
C LYS A 331 9.81 -13.87 -1.56
N THR A 332 10.58 -12.80 -1.64
CA THR A 332 10.26 -11.60 -2.40
C THR A 332 8.94 -10.96 -1.95
N PRO A 333 8.87 -10.44 -0.68
CA PRO A 333 7.70 -9.72 -0.16
C PRO A 333 7.54 -8.37 -0.88
N ARG A 334 7.03 -8.39 -2.12
CA ARG A 334 6.89 -7.20 -2.97
C ARG A 334 5.83 -6.23 -2.45
N ASN A 335 4.84 -6.76 -1.74
CA ASN A 335 3.79 -5.96 -1.11
C ASN A 335 3.39 -6.58 0.23
N PHE A 336 2.86 -5.76 1.10
CA PHE A 336 2.08 -6.17 2.26
C PHE A 336 0.97 -5.16 2.52
N ALA A 337 -0.07 -5.59 3.20
CA ALA A 337 -1.12 -4.67 3.63
C ALA A 337 -1.46 -4.90 5.11
N ILE A 338 -1.75 -3.80 5.82
CA ILE A 338 -2.28 -3.83 7.18
C ILE A 338 -3.81 -3.82 7.08
N ASP A 339 -4.49 -4.73 7.75
CA ASP A 339 -5.95 -4.74 7.76
C ASP A 339 -6.52 -3.44 8.35
N PRO A 340 -7.72 -3.00 7.95
CA PRO A 340 -8.27 -1.71 8.42
C PRO A 340 -8.45 -1.62 9.95
N THR A 341 -8.49 -2.75 10.68
CA THR A 341 -8.55 -2.74 12.14
C THR A 341 -7.18 -2.53 12.80
N GLY A 342 -6.08 -2.64 12.02
CA GLY A 342 -4.70 -2.55 12.51
C GLY A 342 -4.23 -3.77 13.30
N LYS A 343 -4.95 -4.90 13.24
CA LYS A 343 -4.61 -6.09 14.04
C LYS A 343 -3.72 -7.08 13.29
N PHE A 344 -3.75 -7.03 11.97
CA PHE A 344 -3.06 -8.01 11.12
C PHE A 344 -2.30 -7.32 9.99
N LEU A 345 -1.20 -7.95 9.59
CA LEU A 345 -0.44 -7.64 8.40
C LEU A 345 -0.40 -8.88 7.52
N LEU A 346 -0.76 -8.74 6.25
CA LEU A 346 -0.69 -9.77 5.23
C LEU A 346 0.52 -9.50 4.33
N ALA A 347 1.50 -10.39 4.31
CA ALA A 347 2.70 -10.27 3.46
C ALA A 347 2.51 -11.09 2.18
N ALA A 348 2.59 -10.43 1.03
CA ALA A 348 2.52 -11.04 -0.30
C ALA A 348 3.92 -11.38 -0.79
N ASN A 349 4.26 -12.66 -0.74
CA ASN A 349 5.56 -13.19 -1.12
C ASN A 349 5.51 -13.68 -2.57
N GLN A 350 5.96 -12.85 -3.50
CA GLN A 350 5.82 -13.05 -4.95
C GLN A 350 6.41 -14.39 -5.43
N GLU A 351 7.68 -14.65 -5.12
CA GLU A 351 8.39 -15.83 -5.65
C GLU A 351 8.00 -17.12 -4.95
N SER A 352 7.63 -17.09 -3.69
CA SER A 352 7.12 -18.28 -2.99
C SER A 352 5.63 -18.50 -3.17
N SER A 353 4.95 -17.62 -3.93
CA SER A 353 3.53 -17.76 -4.28
C SER A 353 2.63 -17.99 -3.06
N ASN A 354 2.84 -17.23 -1.99
CA ASN A 354 2.03 -17.31 -0.79
C ASN A 354 1.74 -15.94 -0.15
N ILE A 355 0.68 -15.91 0.63
CA ILE A 355 0.36 -14.80 1.55
C ILE A 355 0.48 -15.35 2.97
N VAL A 356 1.27 -14.67 3.80
CA VAL A 356 1.46 -15.02 5.22
C VAL A 356 0.81 -13.96 6.09
N VAL A 357 0.02 -14.40 7.07
CA VAL A 357 -0.72 -13.50 7.97
C VAL A 357 0.01 -13.39 9.31
N PHE A 358 0.31 -12.16 9.69
CA PHE A 358 0.91 -11.81 10.97
C PHE A 358 -0.09 -11.05 11.84
N ARG A 359 -0.05 -11.33 13.15
CA ARG A 359 -0.71 -10.50 14.16
C ARG A 359 0.21 -9.33 14.52
N ILE A 360 -0.37 -8.14 14.62
CA ILE A 360 0.34 -6.93 15.08
C ILE A 360 0.05 -6.72 16.55
N ASP A 361 1.10 -6.56 17.36
CA ASP A 361 0.99 -6.04 18.72
C ASP A 361 0.80 -4.52 18.68
N SER A 362 -0.36 -4.02 19.07
CA SER A 362 -0.73 -2.60 18.98
C SER A 362 0.10 -1.68 19.90
N THR A 363 0.83 -2.25 20.87
CA THR A 363 1.66 -1.50 21.84
C THR A 363 3.11 -1.39 21.38
N THR A 364 3.65 -2.46 20.80
CA THR A 364 5.06 -2.55 20.42
C THR A 364 5.30 -2.49 18.92
N GLY A 365 4.26 -2.74 18.10
CA GLY A 365 4.34 -2.89 16.64
C GLY A 365 4.88 -4.25 16.19
N ALA A 366 5.21 -5.14 17.12
CA ALA A 366 5.81 -6.44 16.83
C ALA A 366 4.89 -7.32 15.98
N LEU A 367 5.49 -8.12 15.08
CA LEU A 367 4.80 -9.08 14.24
C LEU A 367 4.95 -10.49 14.80
N ALA A 368 3.85 -11.23 14.90
CA ALA A 368 3.83 -12.63 15.26
C ALA A 368 3.09 -13.43 14.19
N PRO A 369 3.68 -14.50 13.60
CA PRO A 369 2.96 -15.33 12.65
C PRO A 369 1.70 -15.92 13.30
N THR A 370 0.58 -15.91 12.58
CA THR A 370 -0.67 -16.54 13.05
C THR A 370 -0.71 -18.04 12.79
N GLY A 371 0.17 -18.53 11.92
CA GLY A 371 0.13 -19.87 11.32
C GLY A 371 -0.71 -19.92 10.02
N GLU A 372 -1.42 -18.85 9.68
CA GLU A 372 -2.18 -18.77 8.43
C GLU A 372 -1.24 -18.45 7.27
N ILE A 373 -1.12 -19.40 6.34
CA ILE A 373 -0.35 -19.29 5.10
C ILE A 373 -1.28 -19.76 3.98
N VAL A 374 -1.51 -18.89 3.01
CA VAL A 374 -2.44 -19.18 1.90
C VAL A 374 -1.70 -19.09 0.58
N GLU A 375 -1.93 -20.07 -0.30
CA GLU A 375 -1.39 -20.06 -1.65
C GLU A 375 -2.03 -18.91 -2.47
N ALA A 376 -1.17 -18.15 -3.16
CA ALA A 376 -1.55 -17.08 -4.07
C ALA A 376 -0.47 -16.96 -5.14
N PRO A 377 -0.76 -17.28 -6.42
CA PRO A 377 0.26 -17.27 -7.47
C PRO A 377 0.82 -15.87 -7.70
N ALA A 378 2.14 -15.70 -7.54
CA ALA A 378 2.90 -14.46 -7.73
C ALA A 378 2.20 -13.19 -7.20
N PRO A 379 1.80 -13.13 -5.90
CA PRO A 379 1.04 -12.01 -5.35
C PRO A 379 1.95 -10.79 -5.19
N VAL A 380 1.49 -9.61 -5.65
CA VAL A 380 2.29 -8.37 -5.64
C VAL A 380 1.53 -7.13 -5.19
N CYS A 381 0.22 -7.25 -4.89
CA CYS A 381 -0.59 -6.18 -4.32
C CYS A 381 -1.74 -6.77 -3.51
N ILE A 382 -2.01 -6.22 -2.33
CA ILE A 382 -3.14 -6.61 -1.46
C ILE A 382 -3.96 -5.37 -1.14
N THR A 383 -5.29 -5.45 -1.30
CA THR A 383 -6.21 -4.40 -0.89
C THR A 383 -7.45 -4.96 -0.20
N PHE A 384 -7.96 -4.25 0.83
CA PHE A 384 -9.10 -4.67 1.65
C PHE A 384 -10.35 -3.90 1.30
N LEU A 385 -11.44 -4.59 0.98
CA LEU A 385 -12.78 -4.01 0.85
C LEU A 385 -13.64 -4.40 2.05
N GLN A 386 -14.10 -3.41 2.80
CA GLN A 386 -15.07 -3.64 3.87
C GLN A 386 -16.46 -3.89 3.29
N LEU A 387 -17.09 -4.99 3.71
CA LEU A 387 -18.48 -5.28 3.35
C LEU A 387 -19.45 -4.48 4.24
N HIS A 388 -20.42 -3.84 3.64
CA HIS A 388 -21.43 -3.00 4.33
C HIS A 388 -22.70 -3.73 4.72
#